data_023887af5e4edeff2d3c9c6c2d689150
#
_entry.id   023887af5e4edeff2d3c9c6c2d689150
#
_cell.length_a   1.000
_cell.length_b   1.000
_cell.length_c   1.000
_cell.angle_alpha   90.00
_cell.angle_beta   90.00
_cell.angle_gamma   90.00
#
_symmetry.space_group_name_H-M   'P 1'
#
loop_
_entity.id
_entity.type
_entity.pdbx_description
1 polymer ?
#
loop_
_entity_poly.entity_id
_entity_poly.type
_entity_poly.pdbx_seq_one_letter_code
_entity_poly.pdbx_strand_id
1 'polypeptide(L)'
;MTIYDPTALRRELHEMPELALHEKRTSAYVAEKLKALGIETHENVGGSTGVVGIIRGAEPGPVFMLRADMDALPFVIDGKPCCIHACGHDGHTAMLLAAASRLKDKIKRGTLKLLFQPAEETLQGAPVIIKAGVIDDVDYALGAHIRPIQDVPAGMLCAAVRHTASTTLNIVIKGRGAHASRPHLGINAIDAACALMNGIQAIWLDPKMSWSAKATQIHADSGATNTVPDLARITYDCRAQTNELMDDLLAQIRRVAAGAEAEVILRDQSPACLYNDDFVAEVAEAIKETAGPDKLAPDCGGGGEDFHNYKLARPEIKAAYFGVGVGATPGLHASTMHFDDTLLPLGVAVFENVVLRHLG
;
A
#
# COMPACT_ATOMS: atom_id res chain seq x y z
N MET A 1 -21.67 -17.94 20.52
CA MET A 1 -21.14 -17.39 19.27
C MET A 1 -19.86 -16.63 19.61
N THR A 2 -18.72 -17.02 19.11
CA THR A 2 -17.46 -16.32 19.41
C THR A 2 -17.38 -15.09 18.51
N ILE A 3 -17.49 -13.89 19.10
CA ILE A 3 -17.24 -12.61 18.45
C ILE A 3 -15.87 -12.14 18.91
N TYR A 4 -15.01 -11.85 17.97
CA TYR A 4 -13.68 -11.37 18.25
C TYR A 4 -13.66 -9.88 18.58
N ASP A 5 -12.87 -9.51 19.58
CA ASP A 5 -12.54 -8.13 19.91
C ASP A 5 -11.31 -7.69 19.08
N PRO A 6 -11.44 -6.70 18.19
CA PRO A 6 -10.31 -6.26 17.37
C PRO A 6 -9.17 -5.66 18.21
N THR A 7 -9.48 -5.08 19.37
CA THR A 7 -8.47 -4.53 20.28
C THR A 7 -7.58 -5.66 20.86
N ALA A 8 -8.20 -6.75 21.32
CA ALA A 8 -7.47 -7.89 21.84
C ALA A 8 -6.63 -8.58 20.74
N LEU A 9 -7.23 -8.82 19.56
CA LEU A 9 -6.53 -9.40 18.40
C LEU A 9 -5.32 -8.56 17.98
N ARG A 10 -5.50 -7.22 17.90
CA ARG A 10 -4.41 -6.30 17.54
C ARG A 10 -3.23 -6.42 18.50
N ARG A 11 -3.49 -6.49 19.79
CA ARG A 11 -2.42 -6.61 20.81
C ARG A 11 -1.67 -7.94 20.70
N GLU A 12 -2.36 -9.05 20.40
CA GLU A 12 -1.72 -10.34 20.11
C GLU A 12 -0.85 -10.27 18.84
N LEU A 13 -1.35 -9.66 17.74
CA LEU A 13 -0.63 -9.51 16.48
C LEU A 13 0.58 -8.58 16.60
N HIS A 14 0.47 -7.53 17.41
CA HIS A 14 1.56 -6.56 17.65
C HIS A 14 2.82 -7.18 18.23
N GLU A 15 2.68 -8.27 18.98
CA GLU A 15 3.80 -9.01 19.58
C GLU A 15 4.51 -9.95 18.59
N MET A 16 4.01 -10.04 17.35
CA MET A 16 4.59 -10.93 16.35
C MET A 16 4.83 -10.26 14.98
N PRO A 17 5.49 -9.09 14.94
CA PRO A 17 5.77 -8.40 13.68
C PRO A 17 6.71 -9.25 12.83
N GLU A 18 6.41 -9.35 11.54
CA GLU A 18 7.18 -10.11 10.55
C GLU A 18 7.29 -9.32 9.25
N LEU A 19 8.45 -9.45 8.59
CA LEU A 19 8.72 -8.73 7.34
C LEU A 19 7.93 -9.33 6.17
N ALA A 20 7.78 -8.53 5.12
CA ALA A 20 7.18 -8.90 3.85
C ALA A 20 7.64 -10.29 3.36
N LEU A 21 6.70 -11.17 2.97
CA LEU A 21 6.88 -12.57 2.57
C LEU A 21 7.45 -13.50 3.66
N HIS A 22 7.57 -13.03 4.88
CA HIS A 22 8.03 -13.82 6.04
C HIS A 22 6.99 -13.89 7.17
N GLU A 23 5.74 -13.49 6.94
CA GLU A 23 4.63 -13.39 7.91
C GLU A 23 4.08 -14.77 8.31
N LYS A 24 4.97 -15.70 8.68
CA LYS A 24 4.60 -17.11 8.95
C LYS A 24 3.76 -17.28 10.21
N ARG A 25 4.11 -16.57 11.30
CA ARG A 25 3.36 -16.63 12.57
C ARG A 25 2.04 -15.91 12.42
N THR A 26 2.04 -14.74 11.78
CA THR A 26 0.85 -13.96 11.48
C THR A 26 -0.13 -14.74 10.61
N SER A 27 0.35 -15.36 9.53
CA SER A 27 -0.44 -16.21 8.64
C SER A 27 -1.06 -17.41 9.38
N ALA A 28 -0.26 -18.12 10.19
CA ALA A 28 -0.75 -19.25 10.97
C ALA A 28 -1.80 -18.81 12.01
N TYR A 29 -1.59 -17.68 12.68
CA TYR A 29 -2.54 -17.09 13.62
C TYR A 29 -3.88 -16.75 12.94
N VAL A 30 -3.83 -16.06 11.79
CA VAL A 30 -5.02 -15.75 11.00
C VAL A 30 -5.77 -17.01 10.59
N ALA A 31 -5.07 -18.00 10.05
CA ALA A 31 -5.68 -19.25 9.64
C ALA A 31 -6.32 -20.01 10.82
N GLU A 32 -5.68 -20.04 11.98
CA GLU A 32 -6.25 -20.62 13.20
C GLU A 32 -7.56 -19.94 13.62
N LYS A 33 -7.57 -18.59 13.65
CA LYS A 33 -8.75 -17.80 14.02
C LYS A 33 -9.91 -18.04 13.05
N LEU A 34 -9.65 -18.08 11.73
CA LEU A 34 -10.69 -18.36 10.72
C LEU A 34 -11.24 -19.78 10.85
N LYS A 35 -10.37 -20.79 11.00
CA LYS A 35 -10.77 -22.18 11.21
C LYS A 35 -11.58 -22.36 12.49
N ALA A 36 -11.23 -21.67 13.58
CA ALA A 36 -11.98 -21.69 14.83
C ALA A 36 -13.41 -21.11 14.69
N LEU A 37 -13.63 -20.23 13.69
CA LEU A 37 -14.95 -19.74 13.32
C LEU A 37 -15.71 -20.70 12.38
N GLY A 38 -15.10 -21.78 11.91
CA GLY A 38 -15.65 -22.71 10.93
C GLY A 38 -15.63 -22.15 9.50
N ILE A 39 -14.80 -21.15 9.22
CA ILE A 39 -14.67 -20.54 7.90
C ILE A 39 -13.71 -21.40 7.05
N GLU A 40 -14.11 -21.70 5.80
CA GLU A 40 -13.23 -22.34 4.81
C GLU A 40 -11.98 -21.48 4.62
N THR A 41 -10.78 -22.06 4.81
CA THR A 41 -9.53 -21.31 4.89
C THR A 41 -8.48 -21.92 3.96
N HIS A 42 -7.92 -21.08 3.09
CA HIS A 42 -6.82 -21.41 2.19
C HIS A 42 -5.56 -20.66 2.65
N GLU A 43 -4.52 -21.40 2.92
CA GLU A 43 -3.22 -20.90 3.37
C GLU A 43 -2.19 -20.95 2.24
N ASN A 44 -1.08 -20.20 2.38
CA ASN A 44 0.03 -20.17 1.42
C ASN A 44 -0.41 -19.83 0.00
N VAL A 45 -1.35 -18.90 -0.12
CA VAL A 45 -1.93 -18.50 -1.40
C VAL A 45 -0.85 -17.95 -2.33
N GLY A 46 -0.79 -18.50 -3.55
CA GLY A 46 0.22 -18.14 -4.54
C GLY A 46 1.66 -18.53 -4.16
N GLY A 47 1.84 -19.45 -3.19
CA GLY A 47 3.15 -19.81 -2.66
C GLY A 47 3.74 -18.76 -1.71
N SER A 48 2.91 -17.80 -1.26
CA SER A 48 3.25 -16.78 -0.27
C SER A 48 2.74 -17.13 1.12
N THR A 49 2.82 -16.20 2.06
CA THR A 49 2.20 -16.29 3.39
C THR A 49 0.73 -15.83 3.41
N GLY A 50 0.13 -15.53 2.25
CA GLY A 50 -1.25 -15.07 2.13
C GLY A 50 -2.28 -16.10 2.59
N VAL A 51 -3.37 -15.61 3.21
CA VAL A 51 -4.50 -16.43 3.69
C VAL A 51 -5.80 -15.89 3.11
N VAL A 52 -6.68 -16.80 2.65
CA VAL A 52 -8.02 -16.46 2.18
C VAL A 52 -9.06 -17.27 2.94
N GLY A 53 -9.97 -16.56 3.62
CA GLY A 53 -11.19 -17.13 4.18
C GLY A 53 -12.35 -17.00 3.19
N ILE A 54 -13.23 -18.00 3.12
CA ILE A 54 -14.39 -18.00 2.23
C ILE A 54 -15.66 -18.29 3.02
N ILE A 55 -16.66 -17.40 2.90
CA ILE A 55 -18.00 -17.57 3.43
C ILE A 55 -18.98 -17.52 2.26
N ARG A 56 -19.77 -18.59 2.10
CA ARG A 56 -20.77 -18.66 1.01
C ARG A 56 -22.19 -18.50 1.55
N GLY A 57 -22.97 -17.64 0.91
CA GLY A 57 -24.41 -17.57 1.08
C GLY A 57 -25.10 -18.76 0.42
N ALA A 58 -26.35 -18.99 0.79
CA ALA A 58 -27.19 -20.06 0.20
C ALA A 58 -27.75 -19.70 -1.17
N GLU A 59 -27.85 -18.40 -1.47
CA GLU A 59 -28.39 -17.89 -2.73
C GLU A 59 -27.28 -17.37 -3.66
N PRO A 60 -27.48 -17.40 -4.99
CA PRO A 60 -26.57 -16.73 -5.93
C PRO A 60 -26.46 -15.24 -5.63
N GLY A 61 -25.27 -14.66 -5.84
CA GLY A 61 -25.01 -13.26 -5.61
C GLY A 61 -23.58 -12.88 -5.99
N PRO A 62 -23.18 -11.64 -5.74
CA PRO A 62 -21.84 -11.17 -6.08
C PRO A 62 -20.77 -11.80 -5.20
N VAL A 63 -19.51 -11.73 -5.68
CA VAL A 63 -18.33 -12.04 -4.90
C VAL A 63 -17.75 -10.75 -4.34
N PHE A 64 -17.77 -10.63 -3.03
CA PHE A 64 -17.25 -9.46 -2.30
C PHE A 64 -15.95 -9.83 -1.59
N MET A 65 -14.89 -9.05 -1.82
CA MET A 65 -13.60 -9.25 -1.18
C MET A 65 -13.34 -8.13 -0.16
N LEU A 66 -13.08 -8.51 1.09
CA LEU A 66 -12.45 -7.65 2.10
C LEU A 66 -10.96 -7.96 2.16
N ARG A 67 -10.11 -6.92 2.22
CA ARG A 67 -8.65 -7.08 2.27
C ARG A 67 -8.06 -6.40 3.50
N ALA A 68 -7.15 -7.09 4.16
CA ALA A 68 -6.19 -6.54 5.11
C ALA A 68 -4.78 -7.02 4.78
N ASP A 69 -3.79 -6.17 4.99
CA ASP A 69 -2.38 -6.49 4.93
C ASP A 69 -1.87 -7.07 6.26
N MET A 70 -0.70 -7.74 6.24
CA MET A 70 -0.18 -8.46 7.42
C MET A 70 1.26 -8.10 7.79
N ASP A 71 2.04 -7.56 6.89
CA ASP A 71 3.48 -7.38 7.06
C ASP A 71 3.83 -6.19 7.95
N ALA A 72 5.08 -6.15 8.39
CA ALA A 72 5.65 -5.12 9.23
C ALA A 72 6.97 -4.62 8.65
N LEU A 73 7.47 -3.51 9.18
CA LEU A 73 8.61 -2.77 8.67
C LEU A 73 9.92 -3.11 9.38
N PRO A 74 11.06 -3.14 8.65
CA PRO A 74 12.38 -3.29 9.24
C PRO A 74 12.86 -1.97 9.87
N PHE A 75 13.47 -2.07 11.05
CA PHE A 75 14.14 -0.97 11.74
C PHE A 75 15.51 -1.39 12.27
N VAL A 76 16.33 -0.40 12.61
CA VAL A 76 17.56 -0.59 13.37
C VAL A 76 17.49 0.33 14.59
N ILE A 77 17.37 -0.26 15.79
CA ILE A 77 17.32 0.48 17.06
C ILE A 77 18.55 0.09 17.89
N ASP A 78 19.31 1.07 18.34
CA ASP A 78 20.57 0.88 19.07
C ASP A 78 21.53 -0.08 18.35
N GLY A 79 21.62 0.02 17.03
CA GLY A 79 22.48 -0.81 16.18
C GLY A 79 21.99 -2.24 15.99
N LYS A 80 20.80 -2.60 16.48
CA LYS A 80 20.20 -3.94 16.36
C LYS A 80 19.04 -3.92 15.36
N PRO A 81 19.01 -4.84 14.39
CA PRO A 81 17.87 -4.98 13.50
C PRO A 81 16.66 -5.49 14.27
N CYS A 82 15.49 -4.91 14.00
CA CYS A 82 14.21 -5.32 14.55
C CYS A 82 13.09 -5.14 13.51
N CYS A 83 11.91 -5.65 13.81
CA CYS A 83 10.71 -5.53 13.01
C CYS A 83 9.59 -4.90 13.85
N ILE A 84 8.84 -3.94 13.30
CA ILE A 84 7.80 -3.20 14.03
C ILE A 84 6.60 -2.98 13.11
N HIS A 85 5.38 -3.17 13.65
CA HIS A 85 4.13 -2.75 12.98
C HIS A 85 3.96 -1.22 13.03
N ALA A 86 4.80 -0.51 12.26
CA ALA A 86 4.81 0.94 12.23
C ALA A 86 3.87 1.54 11.15
N CYS A 87 3.13 0.68 10.42
CA CYS A 87 2.07 1.09 9.50
C CYS A 87 0.67 0.69 9.98
N GLY A 88 0.57 -0.17 11.01
CA GLY A 88 -0.69 -0.57 11.62
C GLY A 88 -1.39 -1.75 10.97
N HIS A 89 -0.69 -2.58 10.20
CA HIS A 89 -1.22 -3.78 9.55
C HIS A 89 -1.72 -4.82 10.56
N ASP A 90 -1.18 -4.84 11.79
CA ASP A 90 -1.75 -5.57 12.93
C ASP A 90 -3.18 -5.14 13.25
N GLY A 91 -3.47 -3.84 13.16
CA GLY A 91 -4.81 -3.28 13.32
C GLY A 91 -5.74 -3.65 12.16
N HIS A 92 -5.23 -3.61 10.91
CA HIS A 92 -6.01 -3.99 9.72
C HIS A 92 -6.40 -5.47 9.76
N THR A 93 -5.43 -6.35 10.01
CA THR A 93 -5.66 -7.80 10.20
C THR A 93 -6.65 -8.07 11.34
N ALA A 94 -6.53 -7.36 12.47
CA ALA A 94 -7.45 -7.49 13.60
C ALA A 94 -8.88 -7.05 13.24
N MET A 95 -9.05 -5.93 12.52
CA MET A 95 -10.36 -5.47 12.05
C MET A 95 -11.03 -6.50 11.13
N LEU A 96 -10.26 -7.08 10.19
CA LEU A 96 -10.82 -8.06 9.25
C LEU A 96 -11.19 -9.38 9.94
N LEU A 97 -10.40 -9.88 10.89
CA LEU A 97 -10.75 -11.05 11.71
C LEU A 97 -12.02 -10.80 12.56
N ALA A 98 -12.13 -9.60 13.14
CA ALA A 98 -13.32 -9.23 13.91
C ALA A 98 -14.56 -9.13 13.00
N ALA A 99 -14.44 -8.54 11.81
CA ALA A 99 -15.50 -8.50 10.80
C ALA A 99 -15.92 -9.93 10.38
N ALA A 100 -14.96 -10.82 10.14
CA ALA A 100 -15.23 -12.23 9.81
C ALA A 100 -16.09 -12.90 10.87
N SER A 101 -15.78 -12.71 12.16
CA SER A 101 -16.53 -13.28 13.28
C SER A 101 -17.97 -12.78 13.37
N ARG A 102 -18.24 -11.55 12.94
CA ARG A 102 -19.58 -10.93 12.92
C ARG A 102 -20.39 -11.33 11.68
N LEU A 103 -19.72 -11.58 10.55
CA LEU A 103 -20.33 -11.82 9.24
C LEU A 103 -20.59 -13.31 8.96
N LYS A 104 -19.88 -14.24 9.58
CA LYS A 104 -19.89 -15.66 9.20
C LYS A 104 -21.26 -16.32 9.08
N ASP A 105 -22.24 -15.90 9.88
CA ASP A 105 -23.60 -16.45 9.88
C ASP A 105 -24.64 -15.48 9.27
N LYS A 106 -24.20 -14.38 8.67
CA LYS A 106 -25.08 -13.33 8.11
C LYS A 106 -25.07 -13.27 6.60
N ILE A 107 -24.15 -13.95 5.94
CA ILE A 107 -24.07 -14.01 4.48
C ILE A 107 -25.16 -14.92 3.94
N LYS A 108 -26.15 -14.35 3.25
CA LYS A 108 -27.29 -15.08 2.69
C LYS A 108 -27.12 -15.43 1.22
N ARG A 109 -26.45 -14.53 0.47
CA ARG A 109 -26.23 -14.67 -0.97
C ARG A 109 -24.80 -14.37 -1.35
N GLY A 110 -24.38 -14.88 -2.53
CA GLY A 110 -23.04 -14.64 -3.07
C GLY A 110 -21.91 -15.23 -2.21
N THR A 111 -20.75 -14.63 -2.29
CA THR A 111 -19.55 -15.11 -1.58
C THR A 111 -18.79 -13.94 -0.97
N LEU A 112 -18.43 -14.05 0.30
CA LEU A 112 -17.50 -13.15 0.94
C LEU A 112 -16.11 -13.81 0.98
N LYS A 113 -15.12 -13.17 0.36
CA LYS A 113 -13.70 -13.50 0.47
C LYS A 113 -13.04 -12.59 1.47
N LEU A 114 -12.30 -13.17 2.41
CA LEU A 114 -11.52 -12.47 3.44
C LEU A 114 -10.05 -12.67 3.09
N LEU A 115 -9.46 -11.68 2.43
CA LEU A 115 -8.06 -11.72 2.00
C LEU A 115 -7.16 -11.09 3.05
N PHE A 116 -6.26 -11.89 3.62
CA PHE A 116 -5.14 -11.44 4.44
C PHE A 116 -3.89 -11.48 3.57
N GLN A 117 -3.49 -10.29 3.12
CA GLN A 117 -2.47 -10.11 2.10
C GLN A 117 -1.08 -9.92 2.73
N PRO A 118 -0.04 -10.63 2.27
CA PRO A 118 1.34 -10.38 2.68
C PRO A 118 1.96 -9.21 1.89
N ALA A 119 3.13 -8.74 2.32
CA ALA A 119 4.09 -7.97 1.53
C ALA A 119 3.53 -6.69 0.87
N GLU A 120 2.69 -5.93 1.58
CA GLU A 120 2.22 -4.63 1.11
C GLU A 120 3.38 -3.64 1.02
N GLU A 121 4.21 -3.55 2.06
CA GLU A 121 5.31 -2.59 2.20
C GLU A 121 6.42 -2.72 1.15
N THR A 122 6.43 -3.85 0.44
CA THR A 122 7.33 -4.09 -0.70
C THR A 122 6.60 -4.10 -2.04
N LEU A 123 5.29 -3.79 -2.06
CA LEU A 123 4.41 -3.77 -3.24
C LEU A 123 4.41 -5.11 -4.01
N GLN A 124 4.71 -6.22 -3.32
CA GLN A 124 4.79 -7.56 -3.92
C GLN A 124 3.56 -8.41 -3.62
N GLY A 125 2.78 -8.04 -2.61
CA GLY A 125 1.67 -8.84 -2.13
C GLY A 125 0.52 -8.94 -3.13
N ALA A 126 -0.03 -7.83 -3.57
CA ALA A 126 -1.12 -7.84 -4.54
C ALA A 126 -0.75 -8.54 -5.86
N PRO A 127 0.43 -8.35 -6.48
CA PRO A 127 0.86 -9.13 -7.65
C PRO A 127 0.86 -10.64 -7.44
N VAL A 128 1.29 -11.13 -6.27
CA VAL A 128 1.28 -12.57 -5.95
C VAL A 128 -0.15 -13.09 -5.84
N ILE A 129 -1.03 -12.36 -5.18
CA ILE A 129 -2.45 -12.70 -5.01
C ILE A 129 -3.21 -12.69 -6.35
N ILE A 130 -2.93 -11.71 -7.22
CA ILE A 130 -3.47 -11.64 -8.59
C ILE A 130 -3.05 -12.88 -9.39
N LYS A 131 -1.76 -13.18 -9.38
CA LYS A 131 -1.22 -14.35 -10.11
C LYS A 131 -1.80 -15.67 -9.60
N ALA A 132 -2.22 -15.74 -8.35
CA ALA A 132 -2.87 -16.91 -7.76
C ALA A 132 -4.36 -17.04 -8.15
N GLY A 133 -4.92 -16.10 -8.92
CA GLY A 133 -6.31 -16.13 -9.38
C GLY A 133 -7.35 -15.80 -8.30
N VAL A 134 -6.94 -15.24 -7.15
CA VAL A 134 -7.88 -14.95 -6.04
C VAL A 134 -8.96 -13.96 -6.45
N ILE A 135 -8.63 -13.05 -7.36
CA ILE A 135 -9.52 -11.96 -7.78
C ILE A 135 -10.35 -12.29 -9.03
N ASP A 136 -10.18 -13.47 -9.65
CA ASP A 136 -10.73 -13.77 -10.98
C ASP A 136 -12.27 -13.70 -11.05
N ASP A 137 -12.96 -13.89 -9.95
CA ASP A 137 -14.41 -13.85 -9.82
C ASP A 137 -14.90 -12.70 -8.91
N VAL A 138 -14.02 -11.79 -8.46
CA VAL A 138 -14.38 -10.71 -7.54
C VAL A 138 -15.14 -9.60 -8.25
N ASP A 139 -16.30 -9.22 -7.70
CA ASP A 139 -17.12 -8.10 -8.19
C ASP A 139 -16.85 -6.81 -7.39
N TYR A 140 -16.63 -6.94 -6.07
CA TYR A 140 -16.39 -5.82 -5.14
C TYR A 140 -15.14 -6.07 -4.32
N ALA A 141 -14.30 -5.06 -4.15
CA ALA A 141 -13.12 -5.09 -3.29
C ALA A 141 -13.12 -3.88 -2.35
N LEU A 142 -13.04 -4.14 -1.04
CA LEU A 142 -12.98 -3.10 -0.01
C LEU A 142 -11.80 -3.35 0.92
N GLY A 143 -10.95 -2.33 1.09
CA GLY A 143 -9.89 -2.30 2.07
C GLY A 143 -10.07 -1.14 3.05
N ALA A 144 -9.24 -1.12 4.10
CA ALA A 144 -9.19 -0.03 5.05
C ALA A 144 -7.77 0.18 5.56
N HIS A 145 -7.44 1.41 5.92
CA HIS A 145 -6.18 1.75 6.57
C HIS A 145 -6.41 2.63 7.79
N ILE A 146 -5.68 2.38 8.86
CA ILE A 146 -5.59 3.35 9.96
C ILE A 146 -4.91 4.62 9.44
N ARG A 147 -5.34 5.77 9.96
CA ARG A 147 -4.77 7.05 9.50
C ARG A 147 -4.11 7.81 10.64
N PRO A 148 -2.97 8.47 10.34
CA PRO A 148 -2.36 9.38 11.28
C PRO A 148 -3.30 10.54 11.62
N ILE A 149 -3.13 11.10 12.81
CA ILE A 149 -4.00 12.17 13.34
C ILE A 149 -3.99 13.42 12.45
N GLN A 150 -2.92 13.60 11.65
CA GLN A 150 -2.78 14.71 10.71
C GLN A 150 -3.72 14.57 9.50
N ASP A 151 -4.09 13.34 9.13
CA ASP A 151 -4.92 13.03 7.96
C ASP A 151 -6.39 12.91 8.36
N VAL A 152 -6.69 12.11 9.41
CA VAL A 152 -8.04 11.86 9.90
C VAL A 152 -8.03 11.94 11.42
N PRO A 153 -8.82 12.85 12.03
CA PRO A 153 -8.89 12.97 13.48
C PRO A 153 -9.31 11.65 14.17
N ALA A 154 -8.83 11.42 15.39
CA ALA A 154 -9.17 10.24 16.17
C ALA A 154 -10.69 10.09 16.35
N GLY A 155 -11.23 8.90 16.11
CA GLY A 155 -12.65 8.59 16.18
C GLY A 155 -13.49 9.10 15.00
N MET A 156 -12.84 9.57 13.92
CA MET A 156 -13.48 9.88 12.64
C MET A 156 -13.06 8.85 11.58
N LEU A 157 -13.79 8.82 10.46
CA LEU A 157 -13.49 7.96 9.30
C LEU A 157 -13.60 8.79 8.02
N CYS A 158 -12.80 8.48 7.00
CA CYS A 158 -12.99 9.03 5.66
C CYS A 158 -13.39 7.92 4.68
N ALA A 159 -14.25 8.26 3.72
CA ALA A 159 -14.78 7.27 2.78
C ALA A 159 -13.75 6.80 1.74
N ALA A 160 -12.75 7.64 1.44
CA ALA A 160 -11.66 7.25 0.56
C ALA A 160 -10.30 7.77 1.05
N VAL A 161 -9.30 6.89 1.01
CA VAL A 161 -7.89 7.26 1.09
C VAL A 161 -7.38 7.38 -0.33
N ARG A 162 -7.14 8.60 -0.81
CA ARG A 162 -6.73 8.89 -2.20
C ARG A 162 -5.22 8.69 -2.35
N HIS A 163 -4.78 7.43 -2.47
CA HIS A 163 -3.38 7.10 -2.72
C HIS A 163 -2.90 7.64 -4.08
N THR A 164 -1.65 8.06 -4.12
CA THR A 164 -0.99 8.54 -5.35
C THR A 164 -0.24 7.40 -6.03
N ALA A 165 -0.04 7.50 -7.34
CA ALA A 165 0.93 6.65 -8.02
C ALA A 165 2.33 6.90 -7.46
N SER A 166 3.08 5.83 -7.30
CA SER A 166 4.43 5.84 -6.74
C SER A 166 5.38 5.00 -7.58
N THR A 167 6.57 5.51 -7.82
CA THR A 167 7.61 4.78 -8.54
C THR A 167 8.99 5.18 -8.06
N THR A 168 9.85 4.21 -7.76
CA THR A 168 11.28 4.42 -7.57
C THR A 168 12.00 4.24 -8.90
N LEU A 169 12.85 5.19 -9.27
CA LEU A 169 13.71 5.10 -10.46
C LEU A 169 15.16 4.97 -10.05
N ASN A 170 15.87 4.00 -10.66
CA ASN A 170 17.32 3.97 -10.67
C ASN A 170 17.81 4.47 -12.02
N ILE A 171 18.54 5.57 -12.04
CA ILE A 171 19.13 6.13 -13.25
C ILE A 171 20.63 5.88 -13.24
N VAL A 172 21.14 5.24 -14.29
CA VAL A 172 22.54 4.86 -14.43
C VAL A 172 23.15 5.65 -15.59
N ILE A 173 24.19 6.42 -15.30
CA ILE A 173 24.91 7.23 -16.27
C ILE A 173 26.31 6.64 -16.43
N LYS A 174 26.65 6.28 -17.66
CA LYS A 174 27.98 5.79 -18.03
C LYS A 174 28.79 6.92 -18.65
N GLY A 175 29.94 7.18 -18.06
CA GLY A 175 30.92 8.13 -18.56
C GLY A 175 32.17 7.40 -19.11
N ARG A 176 33.28 8.09 -19.08
CA ARG A 176 34.60 7.56 -19.42
C ARG A 176 35.66 8.18 -18.52
N GLY A 177 36.39 7.35 -17.79
CA GLY A 177 37.45 7.78 -16.88
C GLY A 177 38.58 8.50 -17.63
N ALA A 178 39.16 9.51 -16.99
CA ALA A 178 40.34 10.23 -17.46
C ALA A 178 41.04 10.93 -16.27
N HIS A 179 42.31 11.32 -16.46
CA HIS A 179 42.97 12.16 -15.49
C HIS A 179 42.29 13.53 -15.42
N ALA A 180 41.99 14.05 -14.24
CA ALA A 180 41.23 15.29 -14.06
C ALA A 180 41.90 16.53 -14.71
N SER A 181 43.23 16.52 -14.90
CA SER A 181 43.94 17.55 -15.67
C SER A 181 43.80 17.44 -17.18
N ARG A 182 43.17 16.35 -17.69
CA ARG A 182 42.92 16.10 -19.14
C ARG A 182 41.45 15.72 -19.36
N PRO A 183 40.48 16.55 -18.95
CA PRO A 183 39.05 16.20 -18.97
C PRO A 183 38.52 15.95 -20.38
N HIS A 184 39.14 16.50 -21.42
CA HIS A 184 38.80 16.29 -22.84
C HIS A 184 38.95 14.84 -23.31
N LEU A 185 39.68 13.99 -22.58
CA LEU A 185 39.85 12.55 -22.85
C LEU A 185 38.78 11.70 -22.14
N GLY A 186 37.99 12.27 -21.25
CA GLY A 186 36.97 11.59 -20.47
C GLY A 186 35.54 12.07 -20.79
N ILE A 187 34.59 11.45 -20.13
CA ILE A 187 33.20 11.91 -19.99
C ILE A 187 32.89 11.82 -18.51
N ASN A 188 32.71 12.98 -17.86
CA ASN A 188 32.51 13.05 -16.42
C ASN A 188 31.07 12.64 -16.07
N ALA A 189 30.90 11.49 -15.43
CA ALA A 189 29.59 11.02 -15.02
C ALA A 189 28.92 11.93 -13.96
N ILE A 190 29.69 12.65 -13.14
CA ILE A 190 29.17 13.64 -12.18
C ILE A 190 28.56 14.83 -12.93
N ASP A 191 29.25 15.40 -13.92
CA ASP A 191 28.74 16.53 -14.68
C ASP A 191 27.45 16.15 -15.43
N ALA A 192 27.43 14.96 -16.04
CA ALA A 192 26.25 14.43 -16.70
C ALA A 192 25.08 14.18 -15.71
N ALA A 193 25.37 13.69 -14.49
CA ALA A 193 24.37 13.52 -13.44
C ALA A 193 23.78 14.86 -13.00
N CYS A 194 24.60 15.88 -12.79
CA CYS A 194 24.16 17.23 -12.44
C CYS A 194 23.26 17.83 -13.54
N ALA A 195 23.66 17.69 -14.81
CA ALA A 195 22.87 18.17 -15.96
C ALA A 195 21.52 17.46 -16.05
N LEU A 196 21.50 16.12 -15.87
CA LEU A 196 20.28 15.32 -15.86
C LEU A 196 19.35 15.71 -14.71
N MET A 197 19.87 15.88 -13.49
CA MET A 197 19.08 16.28 -12.32
C MET A 197 18.44 17.67 -12.54
N ASN A 198 19.17 18.62 -13.10
CA ASN A 198 18.64 19.94 -13.46
C ASN A 198 17.56 19.83 -14.56
N GLY A 199 17.75 18.95 -15.54
CA GLY A 199 16.76 18.69 -16.59
C GLY A 199 15.47 18.08 -16.01
N ILE A 200 15.56 17.13 -15.09
CA ILE A 200 14.39 16.57 -14.41
C ILE A 200 13.69 17.62 -13.54
N GLN A 201 14.43 18.46 -12.84
CA GLN A 201 13.85 19.55 -12.04
C GLN A 201 13.12 20.60 -12.89
N ALA A 202 13.48 20.74 -14.15
CA ALA A 202 12.86 21.66 -15.11
C ALA A 202 11.62 21.06 -15.80
N ILE A 203 11.24 19.82 -15.50
CA ILE A 203 10.01 19.20 -16.04
C ILE A 203 8.80 20.02 -15.57
N TRP A 204 7.90 20.27 -16.50
CA TRP A 204 6.66 20.97 -16.25
C TRP A 204 5.48 20.10 -16.66
N LEU A 205 4.58 19.85 -15.70
CA LEU A 205 3.31 19.14 -15.88
C LEU A 205 2.15 20.05 -15.48
N ASP A 206 0.92 19.56 -15.56
CA ASP A 206 -0.27 20.36 -15.21
C ASP A 206 -0.16 20.89 -13.76
N PRO A 207 -0.11 22.22 -13.57
CA PRO A 207 0.04 22.81 -12.23
C PRO A 207 -1.17 22.62 -11.31
N LYS A 208 -2.31 22.14 -11.83
CA LYS A 208 -3.49 21.82 -11.05
C LYS A 208 -3.40 20.46 -10.37
N MET A 209 -2.44 19.64 -10.79
CA MET A 209 -2.28 18.27 -10.28
C MET A 209 -1.03 18.14 -9.42
N SER A 210 -1.14 17.33 -8.36
CA SER A 210 -0.01 17.08 -7.47
C SER A 210 0.94 16.04 -8.05
N TRP A 211 2.23 16.36 -8.11
CA TRP A 211 3.28 15.43 -8.48
C TRP A 211 4.63 15.83 -7.89
N SER A 212 5.56 14.88 -7.83
CA SER A 212 6.95 15.13 -7.46
C SER A 212 7.89 14.13 -8.10
N ALA A 213 9.14 14.58 -8.38
CA ALA A 213 10.27 13.73 -8.70
C ALA A 213 11.48 14.26 -7.93
N LYS A 214 11.96 13.50 -6.95
CA LYS A 214 13.05 13.92 -6.07
C LYS A 214 14.18 12.90 -6.06
N ALA A 215 15.40 13.35 -6.36
CA ALA A 215 16.59 12.56 -6.14
C ALA A 215 16.76 12.33 -4.64
N THR A 216 16.80 11.06 -4.23
CA THR A 216 16.93 10.65 -2.83
C THR A 216 18.31 10.06 -2.52
N GLN A 217 18.99 9.55 -3.55
CA GLN A 217 20.35 9.01 -3.44
C GLN A 217 21.16 9.37 -4.70
N ILE A 218 22.45 9.63 -4.53
CA ILE A 218 23.42 9.77 -5.62
C ILE A 218 24.76 9.15 -5.21
N HIS A 219 25.29 8.34 -6.12
CA HIS A 219 26.60 7.71 -5.95
C HIS A 219 27.44 7.88 -7.23
N ALA A 220 28.57 8.58 -7.11
CA ALA A 220 29.53 8.76 -8.20
C ALA A 220 30.93 8.98 -7.62
N ASP A 221 31.82 8.01 -7.83
CA ASP A 221 33.16 8.04 -7.31
C ASP A 221 34.10 7.23 -8.21
N SER A 222 35.29 7.73 -8.48
CA SER A 222 36.36 7.03 -9.20
C SER A 222 37.38 6.34 -8.27
N GLY A 223 37.24 6.50 -6.94
CA GLY A 223 38.18 6.02 -5.94
C GLY A 223 39.47 6.86 -5.82
N ALA A 224 39.63 7.92 -6.64
CA ALA A 224 40.80 8.79 -6.62
C ALA A 224 40.42 10.24 -6.92
N THR A 225 41.00 11.17 -6.17
CA THR A 225 40.65 12.62 -6.25
C THR A 225 41.07 13.32 -7.54
N ASN A 226 41.97 12.70 -8.30
CA ASN A 226 42.51 13.25 -9.56
C ASN A 226 42.00 12.49 -10.82
N THR A 227 40.95 11.69 -10.66
CA THR A 227 40.38 10.90 -11.76
C THR A 227 38.90 11.29 -11.99
N VAL A 228 38.55 11.52 -13.25
CA VAL A 228 37.15 11.75 -13.69
C VAL A 228 36.37 10.43 -13.52
N PRO A 229 35.24 10.41 -12.79
CA PRO A 229 34.43 9.19 -12.62
C PRO A 229 33.71 8.82 -13.91
N ASP A 230 33.64 7.52 -14.17
CA ASP A 230 33.00 6.92 -15.35
C ASP A 230 31.64 6.32 -15.09
N LEU A 231 31.13 6.45 -13.86
CA LEU A 231 29.83 5.91 -13.46
C LEU A 231 29.15 6.81 -12.43
N ALA A 232 27.87 7.13 -12.67
CA ALA A 232 27.00 7.69 -11.66
C ALA A 232 25.70 6.91 -11.56
N ARG A 233 25.17 6.76 -10.35
CA ARG A 233 23.86 6.17 -10.05
C ARG A 233 23.05 7.15 -9.24
N ILE A 234 21.81 7.39 -9.66
CA ILE A 234 20.88 8.28 -8.98
C ILE A 234 19.60 7.50 -8.71
N THR A 235 19.06 7.59 -7.49
CA THR A 235 17.73 7.08 -7.15
C THR A 235 16.76 8.24 -7.03
N TYR A 236 15.62 8.15 -7.69
CA TYR A 236 14.51 9.08 -7.60
C TYR A 236 13.30 8.42 -6.95
N ASP A 237 12.62 9.13 -6.04
CA ASP A 237 11.24 8.89 -5.65
C ASP A 237 10.34 9.78 -6.51
N CYS A 238 9.40 9.16 -7.22
CA CYS A 238 8.43 9.82 -8.08
C CYS A 238 7.01 9.56 -7.56
N ARG A 239 6.21 10.62 -7.47
CA ARG A 239 4.81 10.58 -7.04
C ARG A 239 3.96 11.34 -8.04
N ALA A 240 2.74 10.85 -8.29
CA ALA A 240 1.76 11.54 -9.14
C ALA A 240 0.33 11.26 -8.67
N GLN A 241 -0.53 12.26 -8.76
CA GLN A 241 -1.92 12.17 -8.32
C GLN A 241 -2.73 11.14 -9.08
N THR A 242 -2.42 10.92 -10.37
CA THR A 242 -3.07 9.90 -11.22
C THR A 242 -2.04 9.06 -11.97
N ASN A 243 -2.48 7.94 -12.53
CA ASN A 243 -1.63 7.05 -13.32
C ASN A 243 -1.18 7.73 -14.62
N GLU A 244 -2.08 8.46 -15.31
CA GLU A 244 -1.77 9.19 -16.53
C GLU A 244 -0.71 10.26 -16.28
N LEU A 245 -0.81 10.98 -15.16
CA LEU A 245 0.19 11.97 -14.76
C LEU A 245 1.56 11.33 -14.46
N MET A 246 1.57 10.13 -13.88
CA MET A 246 2.79 9.36 -13.67
C MET A 246 3.41 8.94 -15.01
N ASP A 247 2.60 8.47 -15.95
CA ASP A 247 3.06 8.08 -17.29
C ASP A 247 3.68 9.28 -18.02
N ASP A 248 3.05 10.46 -17.95
CA ASP A 248 3.58 11.71 -18.51
C ASP A 248 4.90 12.11 -17.84
N LEU A 249 4.98 12.03 -16.50
CA LEU A 249 6.21 12.31 -15.75
C LEU A 249 7.34 11.38 -16.18
N LEU A 250 7.09 10.07 -16.24
CA LEU A 250 8.07 9.07 -16.65
C LEU A 250 8.52 9.26 -18.10
N ALA A 251 7.61 9.62 -18.99
CA ALA A 251 7.93 9.91 -20.39
C ALA A 251 8.88 11.12 -20.50
N GLN A 252 8.65 12.18 -19.72
CA GLN A 252 9.55 13.34 -19.71
C GLN A 252 10.91 13.03 -19.08
N ILE A 253 10.94 12.27 -17.96
CA ILE A 253 12.20 11.82 -17.35
C ILE A 253 13.02 10.99 -18.34
N ARG A 254 12.40 10.05 -19.05
CA ARG A 254 13.08 9.25 -20.09
C ARG A 254 13.62 10.13 -21.23
N ARG A 255 12.91 11.19 -21.62
CA ARG A 255 13.37 12.14 -22.65
C ARG A 255 14.63 12.90 -22.19
N VAL A 256 14.63 13.37 -20.92
CA VAL A 256 15.80 14.03 -20.32
C VAL A 256 16.97 13.05 -20.23
N ALA A 257 16.72 11.82 -19.79
CA ALA A 257 17.73 10.77 -19.64
C ALA A 257 18.36 10.35 -20.98
N ALA A 258 17.57 10.32 -22.06
CA ALA A 258 18.07 10.02 -23.40
C ALA A 258 19.10 11.06 -23.88
N GLY A 259 18.92 12.35 -23.54
CA GLY A 259 19.88 13.40 -23.82
C GLY A 259 21.23 13.26 -23.10
N ALA A 260 21.27 12.47 -22.02
CA ALA A 260 22.47 12.17 -21.23
C ALA A 260 22.97 10.73 -21.46
N GLU A 261 22.43 9.99 -22.43
CA GLU A 261 22.71 8.57 -22.67
C GLU A 261 22.54 7.71 -21.38
N ALA A 262 21.60 8.09 -20.53
CA ALA A 262 21.35 7.45 -19.24
C ALA A 262 20.30 6.35 -19.35
N GLU A 263 20.53 5.24 -18.64
CA GLU A 263 19.58 4.13 -18.48
C GLU A 263 18.63 4.42 -17.34
N VAL A 264 17.31 4.31 -17.57
CA VAL A 264 16.26 4.49 -16.57
C VAL A 264 15.62 3.15 -16.24
N ILE A 265 15.77 2.70 -15.00
CA ILE A 265 15.26 1.43 -14.48
C ILE A 265 14.15 1.73 -13.47
N LEU A 266 12.93 1.25 -13.74
CA LEU A 266 11.80 1.37 -12.82
C LEU A 266 11.87 0.29 -11.75
N ARG A 267 11.52 0.69 -10.51
CA ARG A 267 11.42 -0.17 -9.34
C ARG A 267 10.14 0.18 -8.57
N ASP A 268 9.68 -0.74 -7.74
CA ASP A 268 8.69 -0.54 -6.68
C ASP A 268 7.53 0.38 -7.13
N GLN A 269 6.74 -0.09 -8.08
CA GLN A 269 5.63 0.67 -8.65
C GLN A 269 4.32 0.34 -7.94
N SER A 270 3.57 1.37 -7.53
CA SER A 270 2.16 1.26 -7.18
C SER A 270 1.32 2.25 -7.98
N PRO A 271 0.15 1.85 -8.49
CA PRO A 271 -0.75 2.76 -9.17
C PRO A 271 -1.41 3.74 -8.19
N ALA A 272 -1.88 4.88 -8.71
CA ALA A 272 -2.81 5.73 -7.99
C ALA A 272 -4.14 5.00 -7.76
N CYS A 273 -4.93 5.48 -6.81
CA CYS A 273 -6.23 4.90 -6.51
C CYS A 273 -7.17 4.91 -7.72
N LEU A 274 -7.83 3.76 -7.93
CA LEU A 274 -8.79 3.53 -9.02
C LEU A 274 -10.15 3.17 -8.40
N TYR A 275 -10.78 4.13 -7.71
CA TYR A 275 -12.05 3.88 -7.03
C TYR A 275 -13.26 4.09 -7.95
N ASN A 276 -14.39 3.48 -7.56
CA ASN A 276 -15.70 3.78 -8.12
C ASN A 276 -16.41 4.78 -7.22
N ASP A 277 -16.75 5.94 -7.74
CA ASP A 277 -17.34 7.02 -6.94
C ASP A 277 -18.70 6.63 -6.33
N ASP A 278 -19.48 5.80 -7.03
CA ASP A 278 -20.72 5.22 -6.50
C ASP A 278 -20.46 4.32 -5.28
N PHE A 279 -19.40 3.51 -5.32
CA PHE A 279 -19.04 2.64 -4.22
C PHE A 279 -18.40 3.41 -3.04
N VAL A 280 -17.60 4.45 -3.32
CA VAL A 280 -17.10 5.37 -2.27
C VAL A 280 -18.27 6.09 -1.59
N ALA A 281 -19.28 6.54 -2.34
CA ALA A 281 -20.48 7.16 -1.77
C ALA A 281 -21.24 6.18 -0.87
N GLU A 282 -21.31 4.91 -1.24
CA GLU A 282 -21.91 3.86 -0.40
C GLU A 282 -21.15 3.66 0.91
N VAL A 283 -19.81 3.66 0.86
CA VAL A 283 -18.95 3.60 2.07
C VAL A 283 -19.19 4.83 2.96
N ALA A 284 -19.35 6.03 2.37
CA ALA A 284 -19.66 7.25 3.12
C ALA A 284 -20.99 7.13 3.86
N GLU A 285 -22.04 6.58 3.21
CA GLU A 285 -23.32 6.33 3.88
C GLU A 285 -23.20 5.28 4.99
N ALA A 286 -22.43 4.21 4.77
CA ALA A 286 -22.16 3.21 5.80
C ALA A 286 -21.47 3.82 7.04
N ILE A 287 -20.52 4.74 6.83
CA ILE A 287 -19.89 5.50 7.93
C ILE A 287 -20.91 6.31 8.71
N LYS A 288 -21.77 7.05 8.02
CA LYS A 288 -22.81 7.87 8.67
C LYS A 288 -23.80 7.04 9.48
N GLU A 289 -24.19 5.88 8.96
CA GLU A 289 -25.11 4.95 9.64
C GLU A 289 -24.50 4.27 10.86
N THR A 290 -23.22 3.90 10.79
CA THR A 290 -22.57 3.11 11.85
C THR A 290 -21.90 3.95 12.93
N ALA A 291 -21.33 5.09 12.55
CA ALA A 291 -20.58 5.95 13.46
C ALA A 291 -21.27 7.30 13.73
N GLY A 292 -22.17 7.74 12.85
CA GLY A 292 -22.82 9.04 12.88
C GLY A 292 -22.32 9.98 11.78
N PRO A 293 -23.19 10.90 11.29
CA PRO A 293 -22.85 11.81 10.21
C PRO A 293 -21.71 12.78 10.55
N ASP A 294 -21.54 13.13 11.83
CA ASP A 294 -20.47 13.98 12.35
C ASP A 294 -19.09 13.26 12.40
N LYS A 295 -19.06 11.96 12.17
CA LYS A 295 -17.83 11.14 12.13
C LYS A 295 -17.25 10.97 10.74
N LEU A 296 -17.94 11.40 9.68
CA LEU A 296 -17.40 11.39 8.33
C LEU A 296 -16.46 12.58 8.13
N ALA A 297 -15.17 12.29 8.01
CA ALA A 297 -14.14 13.25 7.63
C ALA A 297 -14.07 13.40 6.10
N PRO A 298 -13.49 14.49 5.58
CA PRO A 298 -13.09 14.57 4.17
C PRO A 298 -12.17 13.42 3.77
N ASP A 299 -12.18 13.06 2.47
CA ASP A 299 -11.18 12.14 1.93
C ASP A 299 -9.77 12.65 2.23
N CYS A 300 -8.89 11.75 2.57
CA CYS A 300 -7.47 12.06 2.76
C CYS A 300 -6.63 11.47 1.63
N GLY A 301 -5.36 11.88 1.52
CA GLY A 301 -4.45 11.44 0.49
C GLY A 301 -3.15 10.89 1.06
N GLY A 302 -2.24 10.58 0.17
CA GLY A 302 -0.85 10.26 0.45
C GLY A 302 -0.50 8.78 0.49
N GLY A 303 0.78 8.50 0.26
CA GLY A 303 1.35 7.15 0.22
C GLY A 303 1.07 6.40 -1.09
N GLY A 304 1.77 5.28 -1.25
CA GLY A 304 1.46 4.23 -2.21
C GLY A 304 0.65 3.13 -1.52
N GLU A 305 -0.01 2.29 -2.29
CA GLU A 305 -0.79 1.16 -1.78
C GLU A 305 -0.96 0.12 -2.90
N ASP A 306 -0.59 -1.11 -2.66
CA ASP A 306 -0.64 -2.15 -3.70
C ASP A 306 -2.03 -2.74 -3.94
N PHE A 307 -3.01 -2.47 -3.07
CA PHE A 307 -4.43 -2.80 -3.23
C PHE A 307 -4.97 -2.38 -4.60
N HIS A 308 -4.51 -1.24 -5.13
CA HIS A 308 -4.99 -0.69 -6.40
C HIS A 308 -4.62 -1.55 -7.60
N ASN A 309 -3.64 -2.46 -7.47
CA ASN A 309 -3.30 -3.43 -8.50
C ASN A 309 -4.48 -4.39 -8.81
N TYR A 310 -5.37 -4.66 -7.84
CA TYR A 310 -6.55 -5.51 -8.08
C TYR A 310 -7.46 -4.93 -9.15
N LYS A 311 -7.80 -3.64 -9.02
CA LYS A 311 -8.62 -2.97 -10.03
C LYS A 311 -7.85 -2.66 -11.31
N LEU A 312 -6.54 -2.45 -11.24
CA LEU A 312 -5.70 -2.30 -12.44
C LEU A 312 -5.68 -3.60 -13.26
N ALA A 313 -5.59 -4.75 -12.60
CA ALA A 313 -5.61 -6.07 -13.25
C ALA A 313 -7.01 -6.45 -13.74
N ARG A 314 -8.07 -6.05 -13.01
CA ARG A 314 -9.47 -6.30 -13.33
C ARG A 314 -10.31 -5.02 -13.20
N PRO A 315 -10.38 -4.19 -14.26
CA PRO A 315 -11.06 -2.88 -14.23
C PRO A 315 -12.55 -2.92 -13.88
N GLU A 316 -13.20 -4.07 -14.06
CA GLU A 316 -14.60 -4.29 -13.70
C GLU A 316 -14.87 -4.37 -12.20
N ILE A 317 -13.87 -4.70 -11.38
CA ILE A 317 -14.03 -4.72 -9.92
C ILE A 317 -14.45 -3.34 -9.42
N LYS A 318 -15.53 -3.27 -8.66
CA LYS A 318 -15.89 -2.08 -7.89
C LYS A 318 -15.04 -2.01 -6.64
N ALA A 319 -14.17 -1.00 -6.57
CA ALA A 319 -13.18 -0.86 -5.50
C ALA A 319 -13.38 0.43 -4.69
N ALA A 320 -13.16 0.33 -3.38
CA ALA A 320 -13.03 1.43 -2.45
C ALA A 320 -12.03 1.09 -1.33
N TYR A 321 -11.49 2.11 -0.67
CA TYR A 321 -10.53 1.94 0.40
C TYR A 321 -10.70 3.10 1.38
N PHE A 322 -11.22 2.83 2.56
CA PHE A 322 -11.56 3.86 3.53
C PHE A 322 -10.51 4.03 4.63
N GLY A 323 -10.52 5.18 5.29
CA GLY A 323 -9.59 5.50 6.37
C GLY A 323 -10.25 5.47 7.74
N VAL A 324 -9.52 4.95 8.73
CA VAL A 324 -9.93 4.91 10.14
C VAL A 324 -9.01 5.78 10.96
N GLY A 325 -9.53 6.88 11.50
CA GLY A 325 -8.80 7.78 12.39
C GLY A 325 -8.65 7.18 13.77
N VAL A 326 -7.49 6.62 14.03
CA VAL A 326 -7.13 5.98 15.31
C VAL A 326 -6.17 6.82 16.16
N GLY A 327 -5.91 8.08 15.77
CA GLY A 327 -4.97 8.95 16.47
C GLY A 327 -3.51 8.50 16.34
N ALA A 328 -3.15 7.82 15.25
CA ALA A 328 -1.80 7.34 15.05
C ALA A 328 -0.79 8.51 15.05
N THR A 329 0.27 8.40 15.84
CA THR A 329 1.27 9.43 16.08
C THR A 329 2.64 8.79 16.39
N PRO A 330 3.78 9.44 16.09
CA PRO A 330 3.95 10.74 15.41
C PRO A 330 3.55 10.71 13.92
N GLY A 331 3.46 9.56 13.31
CA GLY A 331 3.08 9.30 11.92
C GLY A 331 3.41 7.86 11.55
N LEU A 332 2.85 7.37 10.43
CA LEU A 332 3.16 6.04 9.91
C LEU A 332 4.65 5.93 9.56
N HIS A 333 5.21 4.73 9.63
CA HIS A 333 6.62 4.39 9.40
C HIS A 333 7.60 4.97 10.43
N ALA A 334 7.13 5.61 11.49
CA ALA A 334 7.98 5.97 12.62
C ALA A 334 8.16 4.77 13.56
N SER A 335 9.40 4.50 14.01
CA SER A 335 9.67 3.37 14.93
C SER A 335 8.96 3.49 16.28
N THR A 336 8.48 4.67 16.62
CA THR A 336 7.70 4.98 17.83
C THR A 336 6.21 5.16 17.55
N MET A 337 5.74 4.80 16.36
CA MET A 337 4.33 4.90 15.99
C MET A 337 3.45 4.09 16.95
N HIS A 338 2.42 4.73 17.44
CA HIS A 338 1.39 4.11 18.27
C HIS A 338 0.03 4.75 17.97
N PHE A 339 -1.03 4.04 18.31
CA PHE A 339 -2.41 4.50 18.07
C PHE A 339 -3.38 3.93 19.12
N ASP A 340 -4.56 4.51 19.21
CA ASP A 340 -5.64 4.06 20.08
C ASP A 340 -6.39 2.88 19.42
N ASP A 341 -6.04 1.66 19.83
CA ASP A 341 -6.62 0.42 19.31
C ASP A 341 -8.10 0.22 19.73
N THR A 342 -8.61 1.00 20.69
CA THR A 342 -10.03 0.97 21.07
C THR A 342 -10.95 1.61 20.02
N LEU A 343 -10.39 2.27 19.01
CA LEU A 343 -11.10 2.86 17.88
C LEU A 343 -11.24 1.89 16.68
N LEU A 344 -10.55 0.75 16.66
CA LEU A 344 -10.66 -0.27 15.60
C LEU A 344 -12.08 -0.80 15.37
N PRO A 345 -12.95 -0.92 16.39
CA PRO A 345 -14.35 -1.32 16.18
C PRO A 345 -15.14 -0.44 15.21
N LEU A 346 -14.73 0.81 14.97
CA LEU A 346 -15.34 1.70 13.98
C LEU A 346 -15.17 1.15 12.56
N GLY A 347 -13.93 0.72 12.19
CA GLY A 347 -13.66 0.11 10.90
C GLY A 347 -14.38 -1.23 10.70
N VAL A 348 -14.47 -2.03 11.78
CA VAL A 348 -15.23 -3.30 11.77
C VAL A 348 -16.71 -3.06 11.45
N ALA A 349 -17.32 -2.02 12.03
CA ALA A 349 -18.72 -1.70 11.80
C ALA A 349 -18.97 -1.27 10.34
N VAL A 350 -18.06 -0.52 9.72
CA VAL A 350 -18.15 -0.13 8.30
C VAL A 350 -18.02 -1.37 7.40
N PHE A 351 -17.03 -2.24 7.63
CA PHE A 351 -16.90 -3.50 6.88
C PHE A 351 -18.19 -4.33 6.95
N GLU A 352 -18.73 -4.51 8.16
CA GLU A 352 -19.96 -5.27 8.36
C GLU A 352 -21.15 -4.65 7.61
N ASN A 353 -21.36 -3.35 7.73
CA ASN A 353 -22.48 -2.65 7.10
C ASN A 353 -22.41 -2.73 5.58
N VAL A 354 -21.27 -2.40 4.97
CA VAL A 354 -21.09 -2.43 3.51
C VAL A 354 -21.29 -3.85 2.95
N VAL A 355 -20.70 -4.88 3.56
CA VAL A 355 -20.86 -6.26 3.11
C VAL A 355 -22.32 -6.71 3.17
N LEU A 356 -23.04 -6.36 4.24
CA LEU A 356 -24.44 -6.79 4.41
C LEU A 356 -25.41 -6.11 3.43
N ARG A 357 -25.09 -4.96 2.84
CA ARG A 357 -25.85 -4.35 1.75
C ARG A 357 -25.85 -5.23 0.48
N HIS A 358 -24.77 -5.96 0.25
CA HIS A 358 -24.58 -6.79 -0.95
C HIS A 358 -24.90 -8.26 -0.71
N LEU A 359 -24.57 -8.80 0.46
CA LEU A 359 -24.59 -10.24 0.74
C LEU A 359 -25.55 -10.63 1.87
N GLY A 360 -26.16 -9.66 2.59
CA GLY A 360 -27.06 -9.88 3.73
C GLY A 360 -28.49 -10.30 3.41
#